data_9cfdc5b8cceab555240bdb565b18e59b
#
_entry.id   9cfdc5b8cceab555240bdb565b18e59b
#
_cell.length_a   1.000
_cell.length_b   1.000
_cell.length_c   1.000
_cell.angle_alpha   90.00
_cell.angle_beta   90.00
_cell.angle_gamma   90.00
#
_symmetry.space_group_name_H-M   'P 1'
#
loop_
_entity.id
_entity.type
_entity.pdbx_description
1 polymer ?
#
loop_
_entity_poly.entity_id
_entity_poly.type
_entity_poly.pdbx_seq_one_letter_code
_entity_poly.pdbx_strand_id
1 'polypeptide(L)' 'MTNADGFDELISGIETEMNQALIEKRGTAAVILARIAGVVYTEAIASGVPHALAQAMAQDYWSSEVFPTGSQPVEEEEEE' A
#
# COMPACT_ATOMS: atom_id res chain seq x y z
N MET A 1 19.05 13.38 35.94
CA MET A 1 18.49 13.71 35.11
C MET A 1 18.93 13.30 33.95
N THR A 2 19.91 13.14 33.83
CA THR A 2 20.48 12.79 32.60
C THR A 2 20.13 11.42 32.13
N ASN A 3 19.94 10.47 33.05
CA ASN A 3 19.56 9.12 32.62
C ASN A 3 18.23 9.11 31.87
N ALA A 4 17.28 9.89 32.35
CA ALA A 4 16.00 9.96 31.69
C ALA A 4 16.15 10.56 30.31
N ASP A 5 16.96 11.60 30.20
CA ASP A 5 17.19 12.25 28.90
C ASP A 5 17.85 11.30 27.94
N GLY A 6 18.86 10.57 28.40
CA GLY A 6 19.55 9.63 27.53
C GLY A 6 18.65 8.50 27.08
N PHE A 7 17.81 8.03 27.96
CA PHE A 7 16.90 6.97 27.65
C PHE A 7 15.89 7.42 26.61
N ASP A 8 15.36 8.64 26.79
CA ASP A 8 14.38 9.17 25.81
C ASP A 8 15.01 9.34 24.46
N GLU A 9 16.25 9.79 24.40
CA GLU A 9 16.93 9.95 23.13
C GLU A 9 17.13 8.60 22.45
N LEU A 10 17.47 7.60 23.21
CA LEU A 10 17.68 6.27 22.67
C LEU A 10 16.38 5.72 22.08
N ILE A 11 15.30 5.86 22.82
CA ILE A 11 13.99 5.39 22.36
C ILE A 11 13.58 6.13 21.09
N SER A 12 13.77 7.45 21.07
CA SER A 12 13.44 8.24 19.88
C SER A 12 14.22 7.79 18.67
N GLY A 13 15.51 7.50 18.86
CA GLY A 13 16.33 7.04 17.77
C GLY A 13 15.85 5.71 17.22
N ILE A 14 15.49 4.80 18.10
CA ILE A 14 14.99 3.49 17.69
C ILE A 14 13.68 3.66 16.94
N GLU A 15 12.79 4.49 17.42
CA GLU A 15 11.51 4.72 16.76
C GLU A 15 11.70 5.31 15.37
N THR A 16 12.63 6.26 15.25
CA THR A 16 12.91 6.88 13.97
C THR A 16 13.41 5.85 12.96
N GLU A 17 14.32 4.99 13.39
CA GLU A 17 14.86 3.97 12.53
C GLU A 17 13.79 2.98 12.10
N MET A 18 12.94 2.60 13.03
CA MET A 18 11.86 1.68 12.71
C MET A 18 10.87 2.29 11.72
N ASN A 19 10.57 3.56 11.91
CA ASN A 19 9.66 4.26 10.99
C ASN A 19 10.25 4.35 9.60
N GLN A 20 11.54 4.64 9.52
CA GLN A 20 12.19 4.70 8.22
C GLN A 20 12.16 3.36 7.51
N ALA A 21 12.44 2.29 8.25
CA ALA A 21 12.41 0.96 7.66
C ALA A 21 11.02 0.63 7.14
N LEU A 22 9.99 1.00 7.89
CA LEU A 22 8.62 0.76 7.46
C LEU A 22 8.27 1.55 6.21
N ILE A 23 8.70 2.80 6.16
CA ILE A 23 8.44 3.65 5.01
C ILE A 23 9.12 3.09 3.77
N GLU A 24 10.37 2.66 3.91
CA GLU A 24 11.10 2.07 2.80
C GLU A 24 10.43 0.80 2.32
N LYS A 25 9.99 -0.02 3.26
CA LYS A 25 9.33 -1.26 2.92
C LYS A 25 8.02 -1.01 2.17
N ARG A 26 7.25 -0.05 2.64
CA ARG A 26 6.01 0.31 1.98
C ARG A 26 6.25 0.88 0.60
N GLY A 27 7.29 1.71 0.48
CA GLY A 27 7.64 2.27 -0.80
C GLY A 27 8.02 1.19 -1.81
N THR A 28 8.81 0.22 -1.36
CA THR A 28 9.18 -0.88 -2.22
C THR A 28 7.95 -1.68 -2.65
N ALA A 29 7.06 -1.95 -1.70
CA ALA A 29 5.85 -2.67 -2.01
C ALA A 29 5.00 -1.91 -3.01
N ALA A 30 4.89 -0.59 -2.84
CA ALA A 30 4.09 0.22 -3.74
C ALA A 30 4.64 0.17 -5.16
N VAL A 31 5.96 0.20 -5.31
CA VAL A 31 6.55 0.12 -6.64
C VAL A 31 6.26 -1.23 -7.29
N ILE A 32 6.38 -2.30 -6.51
CA ILE A 32 6.10 -3.63 -7.03
C ILE A 32 4.63 -3.75 -7.42
N LEU A 33 3.72 -3.26 -6.59
CA LEU A 33 2.30 -3.31 -6.89
C LEU A 33 1.97 -2.49 -8.12
N ALA A 34 2.63 -1.34 -8.29
CA ALA A 34 2.41 -0.51 -9.46
C ALA A 34 2.85 -1.25 -10.72
N ARG A 35 3.96 -1.96 -10.67
CA ARG A 35 4.42 -2.75 -11.80
C ARG A 35 3.43 -3.84 -12.15
N ILE A 36 2.91 -4.51 -11.14
CA ILE A 36 1.95 -5.58 -11.39
C ILE A 36 0.66 -5.01 -11.97
N ALA A 37 0.21 -3.87 -11.46
CA ALA A 37 -0.97 -3.23 -12.01
C ALA A 37 -0.76 -2.89 -13.48
N GLY A 38 0.44 -2.42 -13.83
CA GLY A 38 0.76 -2.13 -15.22
C GLY A 38 0.74 -3.38 -16.08
N VAL A 39 1.22 -4.50 -15.53
CA VAL A 39 1.19 -5.76 -16.25
C VAL A 39 -0.26 -6.21 -16.46
N VAL A 40 -1.10 -6.05 -15.44
CA VAL A 40 -2.51 -6.39 -15.57
C VAL A 40 -3.12 -5.62 -16.74
N TYR A 41 -2.86 -4.33 -16.81
CA TYR A 41 -3.38 -3.51 -17.89
C TYR A 41 -2.85 -3.98 -19.25
N THR A 42 -1.55 -4.16 -19.34
CA THR A 42 -0.92 -4.53 -20.60
C THR A 42 -1.39 -5.89 -21.09
N GLU A 43 -1.47 -6.85 -20.18
CA GLU A 43 -1.93 -8.19 -20.54
C GLU A 43 -3.38 -8.17 -20.93
N ALA A 44 -4.19 -7.37 -20.26
CA ALA A 44 -5.60 -7.27 -20.64
C ALA A 44 -5.74 -6.72 -22.06
N ILE A 45 -5.01 -5.66 -22.37
CA ILE A 45 -5.04 -5.10 -23.72
C ILE A 45 -4.57 -6.14 -24.74
N ALA A 46 -3.49 -6.84 -24.43
CA ALA A 46 -2.95 -7.84 -25.34
C ALA A 46 -3.93 -8.99 -25.57
N SER A 47 -4.79 -9.24 -24.58
CA SER A 47 -5.77 -10.31 -24.67
C SER A 47 -7.07 -9.87 -25.32
N GLY A 48 -7.16 -8.61 -25.75
CA GLY A 48 -8.34 -8.14 -26.43
C GLY A 48 -9.38 -7.49 -25.53
N VAL A 49 -9.03 -7.24 -24.27
CA VAL A 49 -9.94 -6.57 -23.35
C VAL A 49 -10.04 -5.09 -23.75
N PRO A 50 -11.25 -4.51 -23.79
CA PRO A 50 -11.39 -3.09 -24.11
C PRO A 50 -10.60 -2.21 -23.16
N HIS A 51 -10.12 -1.10 -23.68
CA HIS A 51 -9.23 -0.21 -22.95
C HIS A 51 -9.81 0.20 -21.60
N ALA A 52 -11.07 0.63 -21.58
CA ALA A 52 -11.68 1.10 -20.35
C ALA A 52 -11.77 -0.02 -19.31
N LEU A 53 -12.07 -1.23 -19.76
CA LEU A 53 -12.16 -2.35 -18.83
C LEU A 53 -10.77 -2.74 -18.33
N ALA A 54 -9.78 -2.69 -19.21
CA ALA A 54 -8.41 -2.99 -18.80
C ALA A 54 -7.94 -2.01 -17.72
N GLN A 55 -8.31 -0.74 -17.87
CA GLN A 55 -7.98 0.26 -16.85
C GLN A 55 -8.68 -0.07 -15.54
N ALA A 56 -9.93 -0.45 -15.60
CA ALA A 56 -10.68 -0.80 -14.40
C ALA A 56 -10.05 -2.00 -13.71
N MET A 57 -9.62 -2.98 -14.49
CA MET A 57 -8.97 -4.16 -13.92
C MET A 57 -7.71 -3.80 -13.17
N ALA A 58 -6.89 -2.94 -13.77
CA ALA A 58 -5.65 -2.51 -13.13
C ALA A 58 -5.95 -1.71 -11.86
N GLN A 59 -6.96 -0.85 -11.92
CA GLN A 59 -7.36 -0.07 -10.75
C GLN A 59 -7.90 -0.96 -9.65
N ASP A 60 -8.69 -1.94 -10.00
CA ASP A 60 -9.22 -2.88 -9.02
C ASP A 60 -8.10 -3.64 -8.33
N TYR A 61 -7.13 -4.09 -9.13
CA TYR A 61 -6.00 -4.79 -8.53
C TYR A 61 -5.27 -3.88 -7.55
N TRP A 62 -4.94 -2.67 -7.99
CA TRP A 62 -4.23 -1.72 -7.15
C TRP A 62 -5.00 -1.45 -5.88
N SER A 63 -6.31 -1.18 -6.01
CA SER A 63 -7.13 -0.85 -4.86
C SER A 63 -7.21 -2.01 -3.88
N SER A 64 -7.33 -3.23 -4.39
CA SER A 64 -7.46 -4.38 -3.50
C SER A 64 -6.18 -4.62 -2.71
N GLU A 65 -5.03 -4.26 -3.28
CA GLU A 65 -3.77 -4.45 -2.59
C GLU A 65 -3.46 -3.31 -1.64
N VAL A 66 -3.81 -2.09 -2.04
CA VAL A 66 -3.51 -0.91 -1.23
C VAL A 66 -4.56 -0.74 -0.12
N PHE A 67 -5.79 -1.08 -0.41
CA PHE A 67 -6.87 -0.97 0.56
C PHE A 67 -7.44 -2.35 0.84
N PRO A 68 -6.81 -3.09 1.74
CA PRO A 68 -7.28 -4.44 2.04
C PRO A 68 -8.72 -4.42 2.52
N THR A 69 -9.38 -5.55 2.38
CA THR A 69 -10.78 -5.69 2.70
C THR A 69 -11.14 -5.10 4.05
N GLY A 70 -10.30 -5.31 5.02
CA GLY A 70 -10.60 -4.86 6.38
C GLY A 70 -10.70 -3.37 6.52
N SER A 71 -10.11 -2.62 5.60
CA SER A 71 -10.14 -1.17 5.71
C SER A 71 -11.29 -0.55 4.94
N GLN A 72 -12.10 -1.32 4.26
CA GLN A 72 -13.24 -0.76 3.55
C GLN A 72 -14.35 -0.47 4.52
N PRO A 73 -14.88 0.69 4.40
CA PRO A 73 -15.96 1.07 5.30
C PRO A 73 -17.22 0.36 4.99
N VAL A 74 -17.71 0.27 5.27
CA VAL A 74 -18.69 -0.14 5.01
C VAL A 74 -19.30 -0.75 4.48
N GLU A 75 -19.04 -0.98 4.13
CA GLU A 75 -19.48 -1.61 3.65
C GLU A 75 -20.37 -1.93 4.32
N GLU A 76 -20.34 -1.86 5.09
CA GLU A 76 -20.91 -2.09 5.77
C GLU A 76 -21.89 -1.70 6.10
N GLU A 77 -21.92 -1.41 6.07
CA GLU A 77 -22.67 -1.12 6.45
C GLU A 77 -23.71 -1.18 6.29
N GLU A 78 -23.73 -1.28 5.82
CA GLU A 78 -24.52 -1.24 5.65
C GLU A 78 -25.48 -1.51 5.94
N GLU A 79 -25.52 -1.70 6.08
CA GLU A 79 -26.23 -1.84 6.39
C GLU A 79 -27.05 -1.74 6.88
N GLU A 80 -27.20 -1.57 7.07
CA GLU A 80 -27.69 -1.33 7.56
C GLU A 80 -28.26 -1.25 7.67
#